data_b334f22756997b45f885018ea4326d67
#
_entry.id   b334f22756997b45f885018ea4326d67
#
_cell.length_a   1.000
_cell.length_b   1.000
_cell.length_c   1.000
_cell.angle_alpha   90.00
_cell.angle_beta   90.00
_cell.angle_gamma   90.00
#
_symmetry.space_group_name_H-M   'P 1'
#
loop_
_entity.id
_entity.type
_entity.pdbx_description
1 polymer ?
#
loop_
_entity_poly.entity_id
_entity_poly.type
_entity_poly.pdbx_seq_one_letter_code
_entity_poly.pdbx_strand_id
1 'polypeptide(L)'
;MSSNVDLNVRPGYDSVISEIADYVSNYKIDSELALNTARNCLIDTIGCGLLALKFPACTKMLGPVIDGTSVPYGVRVPGTNYKLDPIKGAFDIGCTIRWLDYNDTWLAAEWGHPSDNLGGILAVADFISQKNIEEGKDSLSMKDVLKAMIMAHEIQGVLALKNSFNKVGLDHVVLVKVASTAVVTKLMGGTNEQIKDCLLYTSPSPRD
;
A
#
# COMPACT_ATOMS: atom_id res chain seq x y z
N MET A 1 43.23 -7.15 21.79
CA MET A 1 42.14 -8.10 21.67
C MET A 1 41.22 -7.57 20.60
N SER A 2 41.31 -8.09 19.36
CA SER A 2 40.41 -7.69 18.29
C SER A 2 39.10 -8.45 18.53
N SER A 3 38.06 -7.73 18.91
CA SER A 3 36.72 -8.28 18.86
C SER A 3 36.37 -8.49 17.39
N ASN A 4 36.44 -9.72 16.92
CA ASN A 4 35.76 -10.10 15.66
C ASN A 4 34.26 -9.95 15.91
N VAL A 5 33.77 -8.73 15.74
CA VAL A 5 32.35 -8.50 15.60
C VAL A 5 32.01 -9.02 14.21
N ASP A 6 31.31 -10.13 14.15
CA ASP A 6 30.76 -10.61 12.89
C ASP A 6 29.67 -9.63 12.45
N LEU A 7 30.08 -8.63 11.67
CA LEU A 7 29.21 -7.57 11.18
C LEU A 7 28.13 -8.06 10.21
N ASN A 8 28.16 -9.36 9.84
CA ASN A 8 27.18 -9.98 8.95
C ASN A 8 26.07 -10.70 9.68
N VAL A 9 26.12 -10.78 11.01
CA VAL A 9 25.01 -11.35 11.78
C VAL A 9 23.89 -10.32 11.86
N ARG A 10 22.79 -10.60 11.18
CA ARG A 10 21.58 -9.80 11.23
C ARG A 10 20.98 -9.86 12.65
N PRO A 11 20.68 -8.72 13.28
CA PRO A 11 19.95 -8.71 14.54
C PRO A 11 18.54 -9.27 14.33
N GLY A 12 17.92 -9.76 15.42
CA GLY A 12 16.50 -10.16 15.39
C GLY A 12 15.62 -8.98 14.96
N TYR A 13 14.43 -9.31 14.44
CA TYR A 13 13.45 -8.27 14.08
C TYR A 13 12.93 -7.57 15.33
N ASP A 14 12.63 -6.29 15.22
CA ASP A 14 11.89 -5.57 16.24
C ASP A 14 10.50 -6.17 16.44
N SER A 15 9.98 -6.08 17.69
CA SER A 15 8.66 -6.61 18.01
C SER A 15 7.56 -6.05 17.13
N VAL A 16 7.62 -4.73 16.82
CA VAL A 16 6.64 -4.07 15.95
C VAL A 16 6.60 -4.69 14.56
N ILE A 17 7.77 -4.98 13.95
CA ILE A 17 7.86 -5.65 12.65
C ILE A 17 7.21 -7.05 12.72
N SER A 18 7.51 -7.80 13.78
CA SER A 18 6.96 -9.14 13.98
C SER A 18 5.45 -9.11 14.20
N GLU A 19 4.95 -8.19 15.01
CA GLU A 19 3.51 -8.00 15.28
C GLU A 19 2.74 -7.61 14.02
N ILE A 20 3.27 -6.70 13.20
CA ILE A 20 2.64 -6.33 11.91
C ILE A 20 2.60 -7.53 10.97
N ALA A 21 3.70 -8.29 10.85
CA ALA A 21 3.75 -9.46 9.99
C ALA A 21 2.78 -10.56 10.46
N ASP A 22 2.67 -10.77 11.76
CA ASP A 22 1.73 -11.72 12.36
C ASP A 22 0.29 -11.29 12.15
N TYR A 23 -0.01 -10.00 12.31
CA TYR A 23 -1.33 -9.44 12.07
C TYR A 23 -1.79 -9.70 10.64
N VAL A 24 -1.04 -9.26 9.63
CA VAL A 24 -1.47 -9.43 8.22
C VAL A 24 -1.50 -10.89 7.79
N SER A 25 -0.71 -11.76 8.43
CA SER A 25 -0.66 -13.19 8.10
C SER A 25 -1.84 -13.96 8.66
N ASN A 26 -2.26 -13.66 9.88
CA ASN A 26 -3.11 -14.54 10.68
C ASN A 26 -4.47 -13.93 11.05
N TYR A 27 -4.59 -12.60 11.09
CA TYR A 27 -5.83 -11.96 11.53
C TYR A 27 -6.95 -12.11 10.49
N LYS A 28 -8.14 -12.45 10.97
CA LYS A 28 -9.34 -12.60 10.13
C LYS A 28 -10.23 -11.38 10.29
N ILE A 29 -10.44 -10.69 9.18
CA ILE A 29 -11.38 -9.56 9.12
C ILE A 29 -12.77 -10.11 8.77
N ASP A 30 -13.69 -10.01 9.71
CA ASP A 30 -15.08 -10.48 9.59
C ASP A 30 -16.11 -9.44 10.05
N SER A 31 -15.68 -8.29 10.56
CA SER A 31 -16.58 -7.22 10.99
C SER A 31 -17.33 -6.61 9.80
N GLU A 32 -18.64 -6.74 9.77
CA GLU A 32 -19.52 -6.12 8.77
C GLU A 32 -19.41 -4.58 8.79
N LEU A 33 -19.24 -3.98 9.97
CA LEU A 33 -19.05 -2.54 10.10
C LEU A 33 -17.74 -2.11 9.42
N ALA A 34 -16.64 -2.81 9.66
CA ALA A 34 -15.36 -2.51 9.02
C ALA A 34 -15.42 -2.66 7.49
N LEU A 35 -16.04 -3.73 7.00
CA LEU A 35 -16.21 -3.97 5.56
C LEU A 35 -17.10 -2.90 4.90
N ASN A 36 -18.18 -2.48 5.54
CA ASN A 36 -19.06 -1.42 5.02
C ASN A 36 -18.34 -0.06 5.03
N THR A 37 -17.58 0.25 6.07
CA THR A 37 -16.79 1.49 6.15
C THR A 37 -15.70 1.49 5.07
N ALA A 38 -14.96 0.40 4.91
CA ALA A 38 -13.94 0.27 3.87
C ALA A 38 -14.54 0.43 2.46
N ARG A 39 -15.75 -0.11 2.23
CA ARG A 39 -16.45 0.09 0.96
C ARG A 39 -16.78 1.56 0.69
N ASN A 40 -17.24 2.28 1.71
CA ASN A 40 -17.52 3.71 1.58
C ASN A 40 -16.24 4.51 1.31
N CYS A 41 -15.15 4.21 2.04
CA CYS A 41 -13.84 4.80 1.79
C CYS A 41 -13.34 4.51 0.37
N LEU A 42 -13.53 3.27 -0.12
CA LEU A 42 -13.13 2.91 -1.49
C LEU A 42 -13.90 3.72 -2.54
N ILE A 43 -15.22 3.87 -2.37
CA ILE A 43 -16.07 4.66 -3.29
C ILE A 43 -15.61 6.12 -3.32
N ASP A 44 -15.41 6.70 -2.15
CA ASP A 44 -14.93 8.08 -2.01
C ASP A 44 -13.56 8.26 -2.66
N THR A 45 -12.61 7.39 -2.34
CA THR A 45 -11.24 7.43 -2.84
C THR A 45 -11.17 7.30 -4.36
N ILE A 46 -11.93 6.37 -4.94
CA ILE A 46 -12.02 6.25 -6.42
C ILE A 46 -12.71 7.48 -7.02
N GLY A 47 -13.70 8.04 -6.34
CA GLY A 47 -14.34 9.31 -6.74
C GLY A 47 -13.35 10.47 -6.81
N CYS A 48 -12.49 10.61 -5.80
CA CYS A 48 -11.39 11.58 -5.80
C CYS A 48 -10.46 11.37 -7.00
N GLY A 49 -10.04 10.13 -7.25
CA GLY A 49 -9.17 9.79 -8.37
C GLY A 49 -9.79 10.10 -9.74
N LEU A 50 -11.06 9.76 -9.94
CA LEU A 50 -11.76 10.06 -11.18
C LEU A 50 -11.94 11.56 -11.41
N LEU A 51 -12.20 12.33 -10.34
CA LEU A 51 -12.29 13.78 -10.43
C LEU A 51 -10.95 14.42 -10.77
N ALA A 52 -9.85 13.87 -10.26
CA ALA A 52 -8.50 14.34 -10.53
C ALA A 52 -8.13 14.31 -12.03
N LEU A 53 -8.73 13.41 -12.80
CA LEU A 53 -8.52 13.31 -14.24
C LEU A 53 -8.98 14.54 -15.04
N LYS A 54 -9.75 15.43 -14.43
CA LYS A 54 -10.13 16.73 -15.03
C LYS A 54 -8.99 17.76 -15.01
N PHE A 55 -7.92 17.50 -14.30
CA PHE A 55 -6.82 18.43 -14.10
C PHE A 55 -5.61 18.06 -14.97
N PRO A 56 -5.26 18.87 -15.99
CA PRO A 56 -4.13 18.58 -16.88
C PRO A 56 -2.80 18.41 -16.16
N ALA A 57 -2.59 19.10 -15.03
CA ALA A 57 -1.39 18.97 -14.23
C ALA A 57 -1.27 17.59 -13.56
N CYS A 58 -2.40 16.95 -13.24
CA CYS A 58 -2.43 15.58 -12.78
C CYS A 58 -2.18 14.60 -13.95
N THR A 59 -2.98 14.72 -15.01
CA THR A 59 -2.97 13.75 -16.11
C THR A 59 -1.64 13.66 -16.86
N LYS A 60 -0.87 14.77 -16.91
CA LYS A 60 0.47 14.74 -17.52
C LYS A 60 1.50 13.86 -16.80
N MET A 61 1.22 13.44 -15.57
CA MET A 61 2.09 12.53 -14.80
C MET A 61 1.76 11.06 -15.05
N LEU A 62 0.59 10.80 -15.65
CA LEU A 62 0.06 9.46 -15.84
C LEU A 62 0.58 8.83 -17.15
N GLY A 63 0.55 7.52 -17.19
CA GLY A 63 0.93 6.74 -18.37
C GLY A 63 2.29 6.07 -18.23
N PRO A 64 2.72 5.33 -19.24
CA PRO A 64 3.98 4.61 -19.20
C PRO A 64 5.18 5.55 -19.15
N VAL A 65 6.28 5.10 -18.55
CA VAL A 65 7.55 5.86 -18.54
C VAL A 65 8.11 6.03 -19.96
N ILE A 66 7.88 5.04 -20.82
CA ILE A 66 8.26 5.08 -22.24
C ILE A 66 6.97 5.03 -23.05
N ASP A 67 6.73 6.05 -23.85
CA ASP A 67 5.55 6.16 -24.72
C ASP A 67 5.36 4.92 -25.60
N GLY A 68 4.12 4.47 -25.70
CA GLY A 68 3.76 3.30 -26.47
C GLY A 68 4.01 1.95 -25.77
N THR A 69 4.58 1.95 -24.56
CA THR A 69 4.72 0.72 -23.78
C THR A 69 3.36 0.21 -23.32
N SER A 70 3.09 -1.08 -23.59
CA SER A 70 1.94 -1.81 -23.06
C SER A 70 2.44 -3.07 -22.38
N VAL A 71 1.98 -3.30 -21.15
CA VAL A 71 2.44 -4.43 -20.34
C VAL A 71 1.38 -5.53 -20.36
N PRO A 72 1.73 -6.77 -20.76
CA PRO A 72 0.83 -7.92 -20.60
C PRO A 72 0.40 -8.04 -19.13
N TYR A 73 -0.90 -8.25 -18.90
CA TYR A 73 -1.48 -8.25 -17.54
C TYR A 73 -1.21 -6.95 -16.74
N GLY A 74 -0.96 -5.85 -17.45
CA GLY A 74 -0.65 -4.55 -16.87
C GLY A 74 -1.80 -4.02 -16.03
N VAL A 75 -1.44 -3.30 -14.97
CA VAL A 75 -2.37 -2.63 -14.07
C VAL A 75 -3.20 -1.61 -14.83
N ARG A 76 -4.50 -1.68 -14.67
CA ARG A 76 -5.45 -0.73 -15.24
C ARG A 76 -5.62 0.47 -14.31
N VAL A 77 -5.25 1.64 -14.79
CA VAL A 77 -5.45 2.88 -14.03
C VAL A 77 -6.89 3.34 -14.20
N PRO A 78 -7.70 3.44 -13.14
CA PRO A 78 -9.12 3.79 -13.22
C PRO A 78 -9.37 5.08 -14.02
N GLY A 79 -10.36 5.04 -14.91
CA GLY A 79 -10.74 6.19 -15.75
C GLY A 79 -9.78 6.50 -16.91
N THR A 80 -8.78 5.66 -17.17
CA THR A 80 -7.83 5.79 -18.29
C THR A 80 -7.78 4.50 -19.13
N ASN A 81 -7.05 4.55 -20.25
CA ASN A 81 -6.78 3.38 -21.09
C ASN A 81 -5.40 2.76 -20.81
N TYR A 82 -4.69 3.21 -19.78
CA TYR A 82 -3.35 2.74 -19.49
C TYR A 82 -3.35 1.33 -18.90
N LYS A 83 -2.38 0.52 -19.37
CA LYS A 83 -2.01 -0.80 -18.85
C LYS A 83 -0.53 -0.76 -18.53
N LEU A 84 -0.19 -0.61 -17.28
CA LEU A 84 1.14 -0.30 -16.79
C LEU A 84 1.74 -1.45 -15.98
N ASP A 85 3.06 -1.44 -15.81
CA ASP A 85 3.67 -2.28 -14.79
C ASP A 85 3.13 -1.94 -13.39
N PRO A 86 3.20 -2.87 -12.42
CA PRO A 86 2.59 -2.66 -11.11
C PRO A 86 3.14 -1.45 -10.34
N ILE A 87 4.41 -1.08 -10.55
CA ILE A 87 5.04 0.05 -9.85
C ILE A 87 4.47 1.36 -10.41
N LYS A 88 4.50 1.52 -11.72
CA LYS A 88 3.95 2.73 -12.36
C LYS A 88 2.43 2.81 -12.20
N GLY A 89 1.74 1.67 -12.24
CA GLY A 89 0.30 1.61 -11.97
C GLY A 89 -0.05 2.06 -10.56
N ALA A 90 0.71 1.62 -9.55
CA ALA A 90 0.54 2.07 -8.16
C ALA A 90 0.79 3.57 -8.02
N PHE A 91 1.84 4.09 -8.66
CA PHE A 91 2.14 5.51 -8.69
C PHE A 91 0.99 6.32 -9.33
N ASP A 92 0.49 5.91 -10.50
CA ASP A 92 -0.56 6.64 -11.21
C ASP A 92 -1.88 6.66 -10.43
N ILE A 93 -2.28 5.50 -9.86
CA ILE A 93 -3.47 5.42 -9.01
C ILE A 93 -3.30 6.30 -7.78
N GLY A 94 -2.15 6.23 -7.11
CA GLY A 94 -1.84 7.05 -5.94
C GLY A 94 -1.85 8.55 -6.28
N CYS A 95 -1.25 8.95 -7.40
CA CYS A 95 -1.28 10.36 -7.86
C CYS A 95 -2.69 10.87 -8.04
N THR A 96 -3.57 10.11 -8.70
CA THR A 96 -4.95 10.54 -8.92
C THR A 96 -5.72 10.65 -7.60
N ILE A 97 -5.56 9.69 -6.68
CA ILE A 97 -6.22 9.70 -5.37
C ILE A 97 -5.82 10.94 -4.56
N ARG A 98 -4.51 11.23 -4.53
CA ARG A 98 -3.97 12.34 -3.71
C ARG A 98 -4.03 13.72 -4.35
N TRP A 99 -4.33 13.80 -5.63
CA TRP A 99 -4.25 15.06 -6.36
C TRP A 99 -5.03 16.22 -5.73
N LEU A 100 -6.23 15.94 -5.26
CA LEU A 100 -7.13 16.96 -4.72
C LEU A 100 -6.98 17.19 -3.22
N ASP A 101 -6.23 16.31 -2.52
CA ASP A 101 -5.94 16.41 -1.09
C ASP A 101 -7.19 16.41 -0.19
N TYR A 102 -8.24 15.70 -0.58
CA TYR A 102 -9.45 15.54 0.22
C TYR A 102 -10.02 14.11 0.27
N ASN A 103 -9.17 13.11 0.01
CA ASN A 103 -9.45 11.73 0.38
C ASN A 103 -9.49 11.58 1.90
N ASP A 104 -9.87 10.40 2.40
CA ASP A 104 -10.05 10.15 3.83
C ASP A 104 -8.92 10.69 4.72
N THR A 105 -9.24 10.98 5.98
CA THR A 105 -8.26 11.49 6.94
C THR A 105 -8.38 10.74 8.26
N TRP A 106 -7.25 10.26 8.78
CA TRP A 106 -7.09 9.76 10.13
C TRP A 106 -6.51 10.85 11.01
N LEU A 107 -7.16 11.14 12.15
CA LEU A 107 -6.72 12.15 13.10
C LEU A 107 -6.43 11.52 14.45
N ALA A 108 -5.17 11.58 14.89
CA ALA A 108 -4.71 11.08 16.19
C ALA A 108 -3.48 11.88 16.65
N ALA A 109 -2.52 11.26 17.38
CA ALA A 109 -1.26 11.93 17.71
C ALA A 109 -0.44 12.24 16.44
N GLU A 110 -0.54 11.40 15.42
CA GLU A 110 -0.17 11.71 14.05
C GLU A 110 -1.43 11.65 13.18
N TRP A 111 -1.43 12.40 12.10
CA TRP A 111 -2.49 12.37 11.10
C TRP A 111 -2.01 11.70 9.80
N GLY A 112 -2.92 11.37 8.92
CA GLY A 112 -2.60 10.79 7.64
C GLY A 112 -3.84 10.45 6.82
N HIS A 113 -3.61 9.90 5.65
CA HIS A 113 -4.65 9.50 4.71
C HIS A 113 -4.52 7.98 4.43
N PRO A 114 -5.27 7.13 5.15
CA PRO A 114 -5.14 5.67 4.98
C PRO A 114 -5.42 5.18 3.56
N SER A 115 -6.26 5.87 2.80
CA SER A 115 -6.53 5.54 1.39
C SER A 115 -5.33 5.75 0.46
N ASP A 116 -4.26 6.41 0.89
CA ASP A 116 -3.00 6.48 0.15
C ASP A 116 -2.41 5.08 -0.10
N ASN A 117 -2.75 4.11 0.74
CA ASN A 117 -2.36 2.71 0.54
C ASN A 117 -3.06 2.05 -0.67
N LEU A 118 -4.18 2.61 -1.14
CA LEU A 118 -4.98 1.99 -2.20
C LEU A 118 -4.22 1.91 -3.53
N GLY A 119 -3.33 2.86 -3.81
CA GLY A 119 -2.50 2.82 -5.03
C GLY A 119 -1.76 1.50 -5.17
N GLY A 120 -1.03 1.09 -4.15
CA GLY A 120 -0.32 -0.19 -4.11
C GLY A 120 -1.25 -1.40 -4.06
N ILE A 121 -2.27 -1.34 -3.20
CA ILE A 121 -3.23 -2.44 -3.01
C ILE A 121 -3.98 -2.75 -4.32
N LEU A 122 -4.53 -1.73 -4.96
CA LEU A 122 -5.33 -1.92 -6.18
C LEU A 122 -4.47 -2.34 -7.36
N ALA A 123 -3.28 -1.77 -7.51
CA ALA A 123 -2.36 -2.14 -8.56
C ALA A 123 -1.96 -3.62 -8.48
N VAL A 124 -1.58 -4.08 -7.29
CA VAL A 124 -1.16 -5.48 -7.11
C VAL A 124 -2.36 -6.42 -7.22
N ALA A 125 -3.51 -6.06 -6.68
CA ALA A 125 -4.71 -6.88 -6.79
C ALA A 125 -5.17 -7.06 -8.25
N ASP A 126 -5.13 -5.99 -9.05
CA ASP A 126 -5.49 -6.06 -10.48
C ASP A 126 -4.47 -6.88 -11.27
N PHE A 127 -3.17 -6.66 -11.05
CA PHE A 127 -2.11 -7.43 -11.70
C PHE A 127 -2.23 -8.93 -11.43
N ILE A 128 -2.37 -9.32 -10.16
CA ILE A 128 -2.51 -10.73 -9.76
C ILE A 128 -3.79 -11.31 -10.35
N SER A 129 -4.91 -10.57 -10.31
CA SER A 129 -6.19 -11.03 -10.84
C SER A 129 -6.13 -11.30 -12.33
N GLN A 130 -5.54 -10.39 -13.11
CA GLN A 130 -5.39 -10.59 -14.57
C GLN A 130 -4.50 -11.79 -14.88
N LYS A 131 -3.37 -11.93 -14.15
CA LYS A 131 -2.47 -13.07 -14.31
C LYS A 131 -3.15 -14.39 -13.95
N ASN A 132 -3.89 -14.42 -12.84
CA ASN A 132 -4.64 -15.60 -12.41
C ASN A 132 -5.69 -16.02 -13.45
N ILE A 133 -6.43 -15.08 -14.01
CA ILE A 133 -7.44 -15.36 -15.06
C ILE A 133 -6.77 -16.00 -16.28
N GLU A 134 -5.62 -15.49 -16.72
CA GLU A 134 -4.88 -16.06 -17.84
C GLU A 134 -4.37 -17.47 -17.57
N GLU A 135 -4.01 -17.73 -16.32
CA GLU A 135 -3.58 -19.07 -15.86
C GLU A 135 -4.76 -20.00 -15.53
N GLY A 136 -6.01 -19.58 -15.76
CA GLY A 136 -7.21 -20.35 -15.43
C GLY A 136 -7.47 -20.49 -13.93
N LYS A 137 -6.96 -19.56 -13.13
CA LYS A 137 -7.15 -19.48 -11.67
C LYS A 137 -8.18 -18.41 -11.31
N ASP A 138 -8.71 -18.49 -10.09
CA ASP A 138 -9.62 -17.49 -9.58
C ASP A 138 -8.95 -16.12 -9.37
N SER A 139 -9.63 -15.05 -9.77
CA SER A 139 -9.22 -13.68 -9.47
C SER A 139 -9.44 -13.34 -8.00
N LEU A 140 -8.73 -12.33 -7.51
CA LEU A 140 -9.05 -11.72 -6.23
C LEU A 140 -10.43 -11.06 -6.30
N SER A 141 -11.18 -11.17 -5.22
CA SER A 141 -12.48 -10.51 -5.08
C SER A 141 -12.33 -9.07 -4.56
N MET A 142 -13.36 -8.24 -4.77
CA MET A 142 -13.40 -6.92 -4.11
C MET A 142 -13.39 -7.02 -2.59
N LYS A 143 -13.88 -8.12 -2.01
CA LYS A 143 -13.78 -8.37 -0.56
C LYS A 143 -12.33 -8.52 -0.11
N ASP A 144 -11.46 -9.09 -0.92
CA ASP A 144 -10.03 -9.20 -0.61
C ASP A 144 -9.35 -7.82 -0.65
N VAL A 145 -9.72 -6.97 -1.61
CA VAL A 145 -9.28 -5.56 -1.66
C VAL A 145 -9.73 -4.79 -0.41
N LEU A 146 -11.00 -4.91 -0.01
CA LEU A 146 -11.52 -4.27 1.20
C LEU A 146 -10.78 -4.73 2.46
N LYS A 147 -10.51 -6.03 2.59
CA LYS A 147 -9.72 -6.55 3.71
C LYS A 147 -8.29 -6.00 3.72
N ALA A 148 -7.67 -5.89 2.55
CA ALA A 148 -6.34 -5.30 2.42
C ALA A 148 -6.35 -3.80 2.85
N MET A 149 -7.37 -3.05 2.45
CA MET A 149 -7.55 -1.66 2.88
C MET A 149 -7.73 -1.55 4.40
N ILE A 150 -8.54 -2.43 5.00
CA ILE A 150 -8.74 -2.45 6.46
C ILE A 150 -7.42 -2.73 7.17
N MET A 151 -6.67 -3.75 6.74
CA MET A 151 -5.37 -4.07 7.33
C MET A 151 -4.40 -2.88 7.26
N ALA A 152 -4.31 -2.23 6.10
CA ALA A 152 -3.44 -1.07 5.94
C ALA A 152 -3.89 0.10 6.84
N HIS A 153 -5.19 0.36 6.93
CA HIS A 153 -5.77 1.39 7.79
C HIS A 153 -5.45 1.12 9.28
N GLU A 154 -5.60 -0.13 9.73
CA GLU A 154 -5.32 -0.50 11.13
C GLU A 154 -3.84 -0.38 11.45
N ILE A 155 -2.93 -0.86 10.58
CA ILE A 155 -1.48 -0.73 10.81
C ILE A 155 -1.10 0.75 10.92
N GLN A 156 -1.50 1.56 9.96
CA GLN A 156 -1.22 2.99 9.95
C GLN A 156 -1.84 3.68 11.17
N GLY A 157 -3.10 3.41 11.45
CA GLY A 157 -3.85 4.04 12.52
C GLY A 157 -3.31 3.68 13.90
N VAL A 158 -3.01 2.42 14.18
CA VAL A 158 -2.45 1.98 15.47
C VAL A 158 -1.11 2.66 15.74
N LEU A 159 -0.22 2.72 14.76
CA LEU A 159 1.06 3.41 14.88
C LEU A 159 0.89 4.91 15.16
N ALA A 160 -0.10 5.53 14.51
CA ALA A 160 -0.39 6.95 14.62
C ALA A 160 -1.12 7.35 15.92
N LEU A 161 -1.76 6.40 16.63
CA LEU A 161 -2.60 6.71 17.80
C LEU A 161 -1.86 7.48 18.89
N LYS A 162 -0.62 7.10 19.19
CA LYS A 162 0.17 7.65 20.30
C LYS A 162 1.52 8.21 19.87
N ASN A 163 1.90 8.02 18.61
CA ASN A 163 3.20 8.44 18.10
C ASN A 163 3.03 9.55 17.05
N SER A 164 3.82 10.60 17.18
CA SER A 164 3.92 11.62 16.15
C SER A 164 5.30 11.54 15.49
N PHE A 165 5.34 11.12 14.25
CA PHE A 165 6.57 10.96 13.45
C PHE A 165 7.13 12.31 13.06
N ASN A 166 6.27 13.31 12.82
CA ASN A 166 6.68 14.69 12.56
C ASN A 166 7.53 15.29 13.71
N LYS A 167 7.26 14.90 14.96
CA LYS A 167 8.05 15.37 16.12
C LYS A 167 9.50 14.88 16.12
N VAL A 168 9.79 13.82 15.40
CA VAL A 168 11.13 13.24 15.28
C VAL A 168 11.74 13.46 13.89
N GLY A 169 11.13 14.34 13.09
CA GLY A 169 11.66 14.73 11.78
C GLY A 169 11.32 13.78 10.63
N LEU A 170 10.40 12.85 10.85
CA LEU A 170 9.89 11.96 9.80
C LEU A 170 8.52 12.45 9.32
N ASP A 171 8.30 12.41 8.01
CA ASP A 171 6.97 12.68 7.47
C ASP A 171 5.98 11.57 7.83
N HIS A 172 4.72 11.93 8.09
CA HIS A 172 3.66 10.98 8.44
C HIS A 172 3.41 9.92 7.35
N VAL A 173 3.76 10.20 6.09
CA VAL A 173 3.62 9.22 4.99
C VAL A 173 4.52 7.99 5.14
N VAL A 174 5.50 8.01 6.07
CA VAL A 174 6.25 6.79 6.41
C VAL A 174 5.32 5.67 6.87
N LEU A 175 4.20 6.00 7.51
CA LEU A 175 3.19 5.04 7.97
C LEU A 175 2.49 4.35 6.79
N VAL A 176 2.22 5.09 5.71
CA VAL A 176 1.69 4.52 4.45
C VAL A 176 2.67 3.51 3.87
N LYS A 177 3.97 3.86 3.86
CA LYS A 177 5.02 2.95 3.38
C LYS A 177 5.04 1.65 4.16
N VAL A 178 4.99 1.70 5.50
CA VAL A 178 4.96 0.51 6.38
C VAL A 178 3.72 -0.33 6.11
N ALA A 179 2.53 0.29 6.12
CA ALA A 179 1.26 -0.40 5.93
C ALA A 179 1.15 -1.04 4.53
N SER A 180 1.46 -0.27 3.47
CA SER A 180 1.44 -0.78 2.10
C SER A 180 2.41 -1.93 1.91
N THR A 181 3.64 -1.85 2.45
CA THR A 181 4.63 -2.92 2.33
C THR A 181 4.11 -4.23 2.91
N ALA A 182 3.58 -4.22 4.13
CA ALA A 182 3.07 -5.42 4.78
C ALA A 182 1.92 -6.04 3.98
N VAL A 183 0.94 -5.24 3.61
CA VAL A 183 -0.29 -5.70 2.96
C VAL A 183 -0.04 -6.15 1.52
N VAL A 184 0.74 -5.41 0.75
CA VAL A 184 1.08 -5.77 -0.63
C VAL A 184 1.92 -7.04 -0.69
N THR A 185 2.91 -7.20 0.22
CA THR A 185 3.69 -8.44 0.31
C THR A 185 2.78 -9.63 0.59
N LYS A 186 1.79 -9.48 1.49
CA LYS A 186 0.79 -10.51 1.76
C LYS A 186 -0.06 -10.83 0.53
N LEU A 187 -0.56 -9.82 -0.18
CA LEU A 187 -1.36 -10.02 -1.41
C LEU A 187 -0.58 -10.78 -2.47
N MET A 188 0.73 -10.54 -2.58
CA MET A 188 1.63 -11.25 -3.50
C MET A 188 1.96 -12.69 -3.05
N GLY A 189 1.39 -13.18 -1.95
CA GLY A 189 1.62 -14.51 -1.42
C GLY A 189 2.88 -14.64 -0.57
N GLY A 190 3.45 -13.52 -0.10
CA GLY A 190 4.61 -13.51 0.77
C GLY A 190 4.37 -14.23 2.10
N THR A 191 5.38 -14.96 2.57
CA THR A 191 5.38 -15.60 3.88
C THR A 191 5.55 -14.55 5.00
N ASN A 192 5.28 -14.96 6.25
CA ASN A 192 5.48 -14.08 7.41
C ASN A 192 6.93 -13.55 7.48
N GLU A 193 7.92 -14.40 7.22
CA GLU A 193 9.34 -13.98 7.20
C GLU A 193 9.63 -12.99 6.06
N GLN A 194 9.06 -13.21 4.87
CA GLN A 194 9.20 -12.27 3.77
C GLN A 194 8.55 -10.91 4.06
N ILE A 195 7.44 -10.89 4.79
CA ILE A 195 6.81 -9.64 5.22
C ILE A 195 7.73 -8.88 6.17
N LYS A 196 8.33 -9.57 7.15
CA LYS A 196 9.32 -8.97 8.05
C LYS A 196 10.54 -8.41 7.30
N ASP A 197 11.05 -9.19 6.36
CA ASP A 197 12.17 -8.75 5.52
C ASP A 197 11.82 -7.48 4.72
N CYS A 198 10.68 -7.47 4.05
CA CYS A 198 10.23 -6.31 3.28
C CYS A 198 10.04 -5.08 4.17
N LEU A 199 9.47 -5.23 5.37
CA LEU A 199 9.29 -4.13 6.32
C LEU A 199 10.63 -3.58 6.78
N LEU A 200 11.61 -4.43 7.07
CA LEU A 200 12.93 -4.03 7.51
C LEU A 200 13.68 -3.22 6.43
N TYR A 201 13.63 -3.69 5.17
CA TYR A 201 14.38 -3.08 4.07
C TYR A 201 13.70 -1.88 3.40
N THR A 202 12.40 -1.73 3.58
CA THR A 202 11.65 -0.59 3.01
C THR A 202 11.55 0.60 3.96
N SER A 203 11.88 0.43 5.23
CA SER A 203 11.97 1.54 6.17
C SER A 203 13.19 2.42 5.88
N PRO A 204 13.09 3.75 6.06
CA PRO A 204 14.26 4.63 5.95
C PRO A 204 15.35 4.15 6.90
N SER A 205 16.57 3.97 6.36
CA SER A 205 17.72 3.67 7.19
C SER A 205 18.24 4.94 7.83
N PRO A 206 18.66 4.93 9.11
CA PRO A 206 19.35 6.07 9.70
C PRO A 206 20.69 6.41 9.01
N ARG A 207 21.11 5.61 8.05
CA ARG A 207 22.35 5.80 7.28
C ARG A 207 22.12 6.46 5.92
N ASP A 208 20.86 6.62 5.51
CA ASP A 208 20.47 7.32 4.30
C ASP A 208 20.17 8.79 4.62
#